data_608625bd99d318a893e7eec9ab2504c9
#
_entry.id   608625bd99d318a893e7eec9ab2504c9
#
_cell.length_a   1.000
_cell.length_b   1.000
_cell.length_c   1.000
_cell.angle_alpha   90.00
_cell.angle_beta   90.00
_cell.angle_gamma   90.00
#
_symmetry.space_group_name_H-M   'P 1'
#
loop_
_entity.id
_entity.type
_entity.pdbx_description
1 polymer ?
#
loop_
_entity_poly.entity_id
_entity_poly.type
_entity_poly.pdbx_seq_one_letter_code
_entity_poly.pdbx_strand_id
1 'polypeptide(L)'
;IRIGSFQRLFYHDDTDGIDMLARHVARHYYADTNGGAVVNADAETADLLVDLLQAIAGRIAITAGNWMAAGFVHGVLNTDNFNVTGESFDYGPWRFLPKFDPGLTAAYFDQTGRYAYGRQPDAAMWAVCRLADCFVKLVPKSTLEDCLHGFYATLESALAKAVQRRLGIAFDNADEERDAMLARQLFTAAKASDHGFDQIFHDLFGGKARSAGYDDDMWVPLLDILSGAHLVRPNALQHPHFNETEAVSLTIDEVEALWAPIAAADDWQPLVEKITAIRTMRAALDGAAI
;
A
#
# COMPACT_ATOMS: atom_id res chain seq x y z
N ILE A 1 3.67 7.03 17.38
CA ILE A 1 2.72 6.39 18.32
C ILE A 1 2.04 5.24 17.56
N ARG A 2 2.06 4.03 18.18
CA ARG A 2 1.45 2.82 17.62
C ARG A 2 0.03 2.62 18.12
N ILE A 3 -0.77 1.87 17.39
CA ILE A 3 -2.09 1.41 17.86
C ILE A 3 -1.96 0.68 19.19
N GLY A 4 -0.93 -0.14 19.38
CA GLY A 4 -0.65 -0.85 20.64
C GLY A 4 -0.49 0.06 21.86
N SER A 5 -0.16 1.36 21.68
CA SER A 5 -0.13 2.32 22.79
C SER A 5 -1.52 2.55 23.40
N PHE A 6 -2.58 2.61 22.58
CA PHE A 6 -3.97 2.68 23.05
C PHE A 6 -4.40 1.37 23.70
N GLN A 7 -4.01 0.23 23.14
CA GLN A 7 -4.32 -1.09 23.74
C GLN A 7 -3.72 -1.25 25.12
N ARG A 8 -2.51 -0.75 25.37
CA ARG A 8 -1.89 -0.77 26.68
C ARG A 8 -2.71 0.01 27.72
N LEU A 9 -3.17 1.23 27.38
CA LEU A 9 -4.03 2.03 28.25
C LEU A 9 -5.36 1.34 28.51
N PHE A 10 -5.98 0.79 27.46
CA PHE A 10 -7.21 0.01 27.58
C PHE A 10 -7.06 -1.21 28.50
N TYR A 11 -5.93 -1.93 28.39
CA TYR A 11 -5.63 -3.08 29.24
C TYR A 11 -5.53 -2.70 30.74
N HIS A 12 -5.04 -1.49 31.02
CA HIS A 12 -4.94 -0.96 32.38
C HIS A 12 -6.21 -0.21 32.84
N ASP A 13 -7.27 -0.25 32.05
CA ASP A 13 -8.54 0.45 32.33
C ASP A 13 -8.39 1.99 32.48
N ASP A 14 -7.38 2.56 31.83
CA ASP A 14 -7.00 3.98 31.92
C ASP A 14 -7.72 4.79 30.82
N THR A 15 -9.01 5.11 31.07
CA THR A 15 -9.82 5.93 30.16
C THR A 15 -9.33 7.37 30.04
N ASP A 16 -8.81 7.95 31.11
CA ASP A 16 -8.24 9.30 31.12
C ASP A 16 -6.95 9.33 30.28
N GLY A 17 -6.12 8.31 30.38
CA GLY A 17 -4.94 8.14 29.55
C GLY A 17 -5.28 7.99 28.07
N ILE A 18 -6.37 7.30 27.72
CA ILE A 18 -6.86 7.19 26.35
C ILE A 18 -7.27 8.56 25.80
N ASP A 19 -8.05 9.35 26.54
CA ASP A 19 -8.44 10.71 26.15
C ASP A 19 -7.22 11.61 25.97
N MET A 20 -6.30 11.62 26.95
CA MET A 20 -5.06 12.40 26.86
C MET A 20 -4.21 12.03 25.65
N LEU A 21 -4.04 10.73 25.38
CA LEU A 21 -3.29 10.26 24.21
C LEU A 21 -3.97 10.63 22.90
N ALA A 22 -5.30 10.51 22.82
CA ALA A 22 -6.09 10.90 21.66
C ALA A 22 -5.94 12.40 21.34
N ARG A 23 -6.05 13.26 22.36
CA ARG A 23 -5.82 14.72 22.21
C ARG A 23 -4.39 15.03 21.76
N HIS A 24 -3.41 14.32 22.31
CA HIS A 24 -2.03 14.45 21.86
C HIS A 24 -1.87 14.07 20.39
N VAL A 25 -2.44 12.94 19.97
CA VAL A 25 -2.40 12.49 18.56
C VAL A 25 -3.10 13.51 17.65
N ALA A 26 -4.29 14.00 18.01
CA ALA A 26 -4.99 15.00 17.24
C ALA A 26 -4.17 16.28 17.04
N ARG A 27 -3.60 16.83 18.13
CA ARG A 27 -2.81 18.08 18.09
C ARG A 27 -1.54 17.96 17.25
N HIS A 28 -0.85 16.84 17.32
CA HIS A 28 0.49 16.72 16.71
C HIS A 28 0.50 16.08 15.32
N TYR A 29 -0.53 15.29 14.97
CA TYR A 29 -0.55 14.55 13.71
C TYR A 29 -1.77 14.82 12.83
N TYR A 30 -2.80 15.53 13.37
CA TYR A 30 -4.07 15.78 12.68
C TYR A 30 -4.55 17.25 12.78
N ALA A 31 -3.72 18.17 13.26
CA ALA A 31 -4.09 19.58 13.41
C ALA A 31 -4.10 20.35 12.07
N ASP A 32 -3.17 19.99 11.17
CA ASP A 32 -3.05 20.56 9.82
C ASP A 32 -2.48 19.47 8.92
N THR A 33 -3.24 19.03 7.97
CA THR A 33 -2.87 17.88 7.15
C THR A 33 -2.88 18.21 5.67
N ASN A 34 -2.49 19.35 5.19
CA ASN A 34 -2.33 19.62 3.76
C ASN A 34 -3.26 18.77 2.84
N GLY A 35 -4.57 18.78 3.13
CA GLY A 35 -5.58 18.02 2.40
C GLY A 35 -6.01 16.66 3.00
N GLY A 36 -5.53 16.28 4.20
CA GLY A 36 -6.02 15.12 4.95
C GLY A 36 -7.09 15.47 5.98
N ALA A 37 -7.54 14.47 6.76
CA ALA A 37 -8.51 14.68 7.82
C ALA A 37 -7.91 15.55 8.95
N VAL A 38 -8.62 16.58 9.35
CA VAL A 38 -8.30 17.41 10.53
C VAL A 38 -9.17 16.94 11.69
N VAL A 39 -8.57 16.73 12.85
CA VAL A 39 -9.26 16.30 14.06
C VAL A 39 -9.16 17.39 15.12
N ASN A 40 -10.31 17.85 15.64
CA ASN A 40 -10.34 18.87 16.68
C ASN A 40 -9.94 18.27 18.04
N ALA A 41 -8.73 18.59 18.50
CA ALA A 41 -8.21 18.11 19.77
C ALA A 41 -8.94 18.65 20.99
N ASP A 42 -9.75 19.70 20.87
CA ASP A 42 -10.49 20.33 21.96
C ASP A 42 -11.98 20.00 21.93
N ALA A 43 -12.40 19.06 21.04
CA ALA A 43 -13.77 18.53 21.01
C ALA A 43 -14.10 17.72 22.28
N GLU A 44 -15.40 17.44 22.48
CA GLU A 44 -15.84 16.46 23.48
C GLU A 44 -15.18 15.10 23.21
N THR A 45 -14.87 14.35 24.26
CA THR A 45 -14.07 13.11 24.16
C THR A 45 -14.66 12.11 23.14
N ALA A 46 -15.98 11.92 23.16
CA ALA A 46 -16.61 10.97 22.24
C ALA A 46 -16.45 11.40 20.77
N ASP A 47 -16.67 12.68 20.45
CA ASP A 47 -16.53 13.24 19.11
C ASP A 47 -15.07 13.19 18.63
N LEU A 48 -14.14 13.57 19.52
CA LEU A 48 -12.70 13.46 19.25
C LEU A 48 -12.30 12.02 18.87
N LEU A 49 -12.75 11.01 19.63
CA LEU A 49 -12.38 9.61 19.40
C LEU A 49 -13.00 9.05 18.11
N VAL A 50 -14.21 9.48 17.76
CA VAL A 50 -14.88 9.14 16.49
C VAL A 50 -14.10 9.70 15.31
N ASP A 51 -13.81 10.99 15.31
CA ASP A 51 -13.08 11.67 14.23
C ASP A 51 -11.67 11.08 14.08
N LEU A 52 -11.00 10.82 15.22
CA LEU A 52 -9.67 10.25 15.22
C LEU A 52 -9.64 8.82 14.68
N LEU A 53 -10.61 7.97 15.07
CA LEU A 53 -10.73 6.60 14.56
C LEU A 53 -10.93 6.60 13.04
N GLN A 54 -11.83 7.43 12.52
CA GLN A 54 -12.08 7.55 11.08
C GLN A 54 -10.83 8.01 10.34
N ALA A 55 -10.13 9.02 10.86
CA ALA A 55 -8.92 9.55 10.26
C ALA A 55 -7.78 8.52 10.21
N ILE A 56 -7.56 7.77 11.30
CA ILE A 56 -6.56 6.69 11.38
C ILE A 56 -6.94 5.55 10.44
N ALA A 57 -8.20 5.11 10.46
CA ALA A 57 -8.72 4.05 9.60
C ALA A 57 -8.51 4.38 8.11
N GLY A 58 -8.83 5.60 7.71
CA GLY A 58 -8.63 6.07 6.34
C GLY A 58 -7.15 6.05 5.91
N ARG A 59 -6.23 6.50 6.75
CA ARG A 59 -4.78 6.46 6.45
C ARG A 59 -4.25 5.03 6.35
N ILE A 60 -4.66 4.14 7.24
CA ILE A 60 -4.27 2.72 7.20
C ILE A 60 -4.83 2.04 5.94
N ALA A 61 -6.07 2.34 5.56
CA ALA A 61 -6.68 1.83 4.34
C ALA A 61 -5.89 2.26 3.09
N ILE A 62 -5.48 3.54 3.02
CA ILE A 62 -4.64 4.07 1.94
C ILE A 62 -3.29 3.34 1.88
N THR A 63 -2.65 3.13 3.03
CA THR A 63 -1.37 2.40 3.10
C THR A 63 -1.53 0.97 2.61
N ALA A 64 -2.57 0.25 3.05
CA ALA A 64 -2.84 -1.10 2.60
C ALA A 64 -3.12 -1.16 1.09
N GLY A 65 -3.91 -0.24 0.53
CA GLY A 65 -4.13 -0.14 -0.91
C GLY A 65 -2.85 0.10 -1.71
N ASN A 66 -1.96 0.97 -1.22
CA ASN A 66 -0.65 1.21 -1.82
C ASN A 66 0.26 -0.04 -1.79
N TRP A 67 0.27 -0.80 -0.69
CA TRP A 67 1.03 -2.07 -0.60
C TRP A 67 0.52 -3.11 -1.60
N MET A 68 -0.80 -3.22 -1.76
CA MET A 68 -1.40 -4.11 -2.75
C MET A 68 -0.96 -3.72 -4.17
N ALA A 69 -1.00 -2.45 -4.52
CA ALA A 69 -0.52 -2.00 -5.82
C ALA A 69 0.99 -2.23 -6.02
N ALA A 70 1.79 -2.12 -4.95
CA ALA A 70 3.24 -2.32 -5.00
C ALA A 70 3.68 -3.79 -5.06
N GLY A 71 2.77 -4.74 -4.83
CA GLY A 71 3.16 -6.15 -4.63
C GLY A 71 3.96 -6.37 -3.34
N PHE A 72 3.83 -5.45 -2.38
CA PHE A 72 4.58 -5.49 -1.13
C PHE A 72 3.88 -6.37 -0.10
N VAL A 73 4.62 -7.27 0.54
CA VAL A 73 4.19 -8.16 1.61
C VAL A 73 4.94 -7.80 2.87
N HIS A 74 4.24 -7.23 3.85
CA HIS A 74 4.85 -6.84 5.12
C HIS A 74 5.29 -8.04 5.97
N GLY A 75 4.45 -9.06 6.02
CA GLY A 75 4.71 -10.33 6.72
C GLY A 75 4.30 -10.35 8.20
N VAL A 76 4.15 -9.22 8.89
CA VAL A 76 3.67 -9.16 10.28
C VAL A 76 2.83 -7.90 10.49
N LEU A 77 1.52 -8.00 10.41
CA LEU A 77 0.59 -6.87 10.50
C LEU A 77 -0.23 -6.92 11.79
N ASN A 78 0.47 -6.86 12.92
CA ASN A 78 -0.20 -6.67 14.22
C ASN A 78 -0.34 -5.16 14.56
N THR A 79 -1.01 -4.86 15.67
CA THR A 79 -1.28 -3.48 16.11
C THR A 79 -0.04 -2.69 16.48
N ASP A 80 1.07 -3.37 16.77
CA ASP A 80 2.34 -2.70 17.06
C ASP A 80 3.09 -2.25 15.80
N ASN A 81 2.69 -2.73 14.64
CA ASN A 81 3.31 -2.41 13.36
C ASN A 81 2.54 -1.33 12.58
N PHE A 82 1.48 -0.76 13.15
CA PHE A 82 0.78 0.40 12.60
C PHE A 82 0.92 1.62 13.51
N ASN A 83 1.38 2.73 12.93
CA ASN A 83 1.32 4.04 13.55
C ASN A 83 -0.07 4.66 13.41
N VAL A 84 -0.43 5.51 14.36
CA VAL A 84 -1.65 6.33 14.28
C VAL A 84 -1.66 7.30 13.10
N THR A 85 -0.53 7.51 12.45
CA THR A 85 -0.37 8.29 11.22
C THR A 85 -0.64 7.49 9.95
N GLY A 86 -0.95 6.19 10.05
CA GLY A 86 -1.19 5.27 8.94
C GLY A 86 0.07 4.65 8.36
N GLU A 87 1.25 5.05 8.79
CA GLU A 87 2.52 4.43 8.40
C GLU A 87 2.74 3.11 9.15
N SER A 88 3.61 2.28 8.59
CA SER A 88 4.07 1.06 9.23
C SER A 88 5.59 1.07 9.36
N PHE A 89 6.11 0.14 10.14
CA PHE A 89 7.54 -0.08 10.38
C PHE A 89 7.78 -1.53 10.82
N ASP A 90 9.02 -1.87 11.17
CA ASP A 90 9.41 -3.23 11.54
C ASP A 90 9.25 -4.22 10.37
N TYR A 91 9.88 -3.86 9.25
CA TYR A 91 9.84 -4.62 7.99
C TYR A 91 10.78 -5.83 8.00
N GLY A 92 10.86 -6.60 9.11
CA GLY A 92 11.79 -7.73 9.24
C GLY A 92 11.68 -8.76 8.11
N PRO A 93 10.53 -9.41 7.93
CA PRO A 93 10.38 -10.47 6.93
C PRO A 93 9.87 -10.00 5.55
N TRP A 94 9.83 -8.71 5.25
CA TRP A 94 9.20 -8.18 4.04
C TRP A 94 9.62 -8.90 2.75
N ARG A 95 8.71 -8.90 1.74
CA ARG A 95 8.93 -9.41 0.39
C ARG A 95 8.24 -8.51 -0.63
N PHE A 96 8.70 -8.59 -1.89
CA PHE A 96 7.92 -8.18 -3.05
C PHE A 96 7.50 -9.42 -3.84
N LEU A 97 6.35 -9.35 -4.49
CA LEU A 97 5.83 -10.43 -5.33
C LEU A 97 6.73 -10.65 -6.54
N PRO A 98 7.30 -11.84 -6.76
CA PRO A 98 7.93 -12.16 -8.05
C PRO A 98 6.88 -12.28 -9.16
N LYS A 99 5.75 -12.93 -8.87
CA LYS A 99 4.53 -13.03 -9.70
C LYS A 99 3.33 -12.78 -8.81
N PHE A 100 2.17 -12.49 -9.39
CA PHE A 100 0.97 -12.28 -8.60
C PHE A 100 0.55 -13.58 -7.90
N ASP A 101 0.74 -13.62 -6.60
CA ASP A 101 0.32 -14.72 -5.72
C ASP A 101 -0.32 -14.15 -4.44
N PRO A 102 -1.66 -14.20 -4.32
CA PRO A 102 -2.34 -13.76 -3.11
C PRO A 102 -2.01 -14.61 -1.87
N GLY A 103 -1.47 -15.81 -2.05
CA GLY A 103 -1.07 -16.71 -0.97
C GLY A 103 0.36 -16.49 -0.47
N LEU A 104 1.18 -15.68 -1.14
CA LEU A 104 2.58 -15.47 -0.75
C LEU A 104 2.68 -14.88 0.65
N THR A 105 3.47 -15.54 1.51
CA THR A 105 3.82 -15.06 2.86
C THR A 105 5.28 -14.65 2.91
N ALA A 106 5.56 -13.54 3.61
CA ALA A 106 6.94 -13.09 3.83
C ALA A 106 7.60 -13.77 5.03
N ALA A 107 6.85 -13.98 6.11
CA ALA A 107 7.35 -14.54 7.35
C ALA A 107 7.34 -16.08 7.32
N TYR A 108 8.48 -16.70 7.54
CA TYR A 108 8.64 -18.18 7.55
C TYR A 108 7.80 -18.87 8.63
N PHE A 109 7.43 -18.15 9.69
CA PHE A 109 6.61 -18.65 10.79
C PHE A 109 5.10 -18.49 10.55
N ASP A 110 4.69 -17.76 9.51
CA ASP A 110 3.27 -17.59 9.16
C ASP A 110 2.75 -18.77 8.33
N GLN A 111 2.71 -19.95 8.94
CA GLN A 111 2.28 -21.19 8.27
C GLN A 111 0.77 -21.18 7.91
N THR A 112 -0.01 -20.31 8.53
CA THR A 112 -1.46 -20.20 8.27
C THR A 112 -1.79 -19.15 7.21
N GLY A 113 -0.80 -18.41 6.74
CA GLY A 113 -0.98 -17.30 5.81
C GLY A 113 -1.80 -16.16 6.38
N ARG A 114 -1.73 -15.93 7.68
CA ARG A 114 -2.47 -14.83 8.35
C ARG A 114 -2.14 -13.47 7.74
N TYR A 115 -0.87 -13.29 7.37
CA TYR A 115 -0.33 -12.06 6.78
C TYR A 115 0.08 -12.25 5.32
N ALA A 116 -0.52 -13.25 4.63
CA ALA A 116 -0.32 -13.42 3.20
C ALA A 116 -0.71 -12.14 2.44
N TYR A 117 -0.08 -11.91 1.28
CA TYR A 117 -0.32 -10.72 0.47
C TYR A 117 -1.81 -10.39 0.30
N GLY A 118 -2.63 -11.35 -0.12
CA GLY A 118 -4.07 -11.14 -0.33
C GLY A 118 -4.87 -10.94 0.96
N ARG A 119 -4.28 -11.18 2.14
CA ARG A 119 -4.94 -10.98 3.45
C ARG A 119 -4.50 -9.71 4.16
N GLN A 120 -3.58 -8.94 3.59
CA GLN A 120 -3.11 -7.69 4.20
C GLN A 120 -4.24 -6.67 4.44
N PRO A 121 -5.23 -6.49 3.51
CA PRO A 121 -6.39 -5.66 3.78
C PRO A 121 -7.16 -6.05 5.05
N ASP A 122 -7.40 -7.35 5.24
CA ASP A 122 -8.12 -7.86 6.41
C ASP A 122 -7.30 -7.73 7.69
N ALA A 123 -5.98 -7.93 7.61
CA ALA A 123 -5.08 -7.74 8.75
C ALA A 123 -5.02 -6.27 9.18
N ALA A 124 -5.02 -5.34 8.22
CA ALA A 124 -5.07 -3.90 8.47
C ALA A 124 -6.42 -3.50 9.10
N MET A 125 -7.54 -3.98 8.54
CA MET A 125 -8.87 -3.76 9.12
C MET A 125 -8.95 -4.31 10.54
N TRP A 126 -8.43 -5.52 10.78
CA TRP A 126 -8.37 -6.10 12.11
C TRP A 126 -7.62 -5.20 13.10
N ALA A 127 -6.47 -4.61 12.71
CA ALA A 127 -5.73 -3.70 13.56
C ALA A 127 -6.53 -2.42 13.91
N VAL A 128 -7.29 -1.88 12.95
CA VAL A 128 -8.20 -0.74 13.19
C VAL A 128 -9.36 -1.13 14.12
N CYS A 129 -9.94 -2.33 13.96
CA CYS A 129 -10.94 -2.84 14.92
C CYS A 129 -10.36 -2.92 16.35
N ARG A 130 -9.10 -3.34 16.50
CA ARG A 130 -8.43 -3.36 17.83
C ARG A 130 -8.24 -1.96 18.42
N LEU A 131 -8.05 -0.93 17.56
CA LEU A 131 -8.07 0.45 18.03
C LEU A 131 -9.46 0.88 18.49
N ALA A 132 -10.51 0.55 17.70
CA ALA A 132 -11.89 0.85 18.08
C ALA A 132 -12.29 0.22 19.41
N ASP A 133 -11.85 -1.02 19.68
CA ASP A 133 -12.09 -1.67 20.97
C ASP A 133 -11.54 -0.89 22.16
N CYS A 134 -10.47 -0.10 21.98
CA CYS A 134 -9.92 0.73 23.03
C CYS A 134 -10.86 1.88 23.46
N PHE A 135 -11.84 2.21 22.61
CA PHE A 135 -12.73 3.35 22.82
C PHE A 135 -14.13 2.96 23.31
N VAL A 136 -14.45 1.67 23.45
CA VAL A 136 -15.80 1.17 23.77
C VAL A 136 -16.36 1.62 25.12
N LYS A 137 -15.51 2.09 26.04
CA LYS A 137 -15.93 2.67 27.33
C LYS A 137 -16.30 4.16 27.23
N LEU A 138 -15.88 4.82 26.19
CA LEU A 138 -16.03 6.26 25.99
C LEU A 138 -16.99 6.61 24.83
N VAL A 139 -17.19 5.68 23.90
CA VAL A 139 -18.02 5.84 22.72
C VAL A 139 -18.94 4.63 22.55
N PRO A 140 -20.24 4.79 22.20
CA PRO A 140 -21.12 3.67 21.92
C PRO A 140 -20.56 2.75 20.81
N LYS A 141 -20.68 1.43 21.01
CA LYS A 141 -20.11 0.44 20.09
C LYS A 141 -20.66 0.59 18.65
N SER A 142 -21.97 0.85 18.50
CA SER A 142 -22.56 1.08 17.17
C SER A 142 -21.92 2.26 16.43
N THR A 143 -21.62 3.35 17.12
CA THR A 143 -20.95 4.50 16.53
C THR A 143 -19.52 4.16 16.08
N LEU A 144 -18.80 3.35 16.87
CA LEU A 144 -17.45 2.88 16.49
C LEU A 144 -17.51 1.95 15.27
N GLU A 145 -18.50 1.05 15.19
CA GLU A 145 -18.73 0.18 14.04
C GLU A 145 -19.03 1.00 12.78
N ASP A 146 -19.86 2.06 12.87
CA ASP A 146 -20.17 2.95 11.77
C ASP A 146 -18.91 3.65 11.22
N CYS A 147 -17.95 4.00 12.07
CA CYS A 147 -16.67 4.59 11.66
C CYS A 147 -15.85 3.69 10.72
N LEU A 148 -16.07 2.39 10.75
CA LEU A 148 -15.29 1.40 10.01
C LEU A 148 -15.88 1.06 8.64
N HIS A 149 -17.14 1.40 8.37
CA HIS A 149 -17.84 1.02 7.14
C HIS A 149 -17.15 1.53 5.87
N GLY A 150 -16.46 2.67 5.92
CA GLY A 150 -15.76 3.25 4.77
C GLY A 150 -14.37 2.67 4.48
N PHE A 151 -13.83 1.76 5.31
CA PHE A 151 -12.45 1.30 5.23
C PHE A 151 -12.13 0.65 3.87
N TYR A 152 -12.91 -0.34 3.44
CA TYR A 152 -12.64 -1.05 2.19
C TYR A 152 -12.87 -0.18 0.96
N ALA A 153 -13.86 0.70 0.96
CA ALA A 153 -14.06 1.65 -0.14
C ALA A 153 -12.86 2.60 -0.28
N THR A 154 -12.32 3.08 0.85
CA THR A 154 -11.10 3.91 0.86
C THR A 154 -9.89 3.12 0.35
N LEU A 155 -9.74 1.86 0.77
CA LEU A 155 -8.67 0.97 0.32
C LEU A 155 -8.75 0.72 -1.20
N GLU A 156 -9.94 0.38 -1.73
CA GLU A 156 -10.15 0.14 -3.16
C GLU A 156 -9.84 1.39 -3.99
N SER A 157 -10.29 2.57 -3.55
CA SER A 157 -9.95 3.83 -4.20
C SER A 157 -8.44 4.10 -4.19
N ALA A 158 -7.77 3.86 -3.06
CA ALA A 158 -6.32 4.02 -2.94
C ALA A 158 -5.56 3.04 -3.83
N LEU A 159 -5.98 1.77 -3.88
CA LEU A 159 -5.45 0.74 -4.76
C LEU A 159 -5.57 1.15 -6.23
N ALA A 160 -6.76 1.57 -6.66
CA ALA A 160 -7.01 1.99 -8.04
C ALA A 160 -6.11 3.16 -8.45
N LYS A 161 -6.02 4.19 -7.60
CA LYS A 161 -5.11 5.34 -7.81
C LYS A 161 -3.64 4.93 -7.84
N ALA A 162 -3.24 3.98 -7.01
CA ALA A 162 -1.86 3.50 -6.98
C ALA A 162 -1.53 2.68 -8.24
N VAL A 163 -2.47 1.88 -8.75
CA VAL A 163 -2.33 1.16 -10.03
C VAL A 163 -2.18 2.15 -11.19
N GLN A 164 -3.06 3.17 -11.29
CA GLN A 164 -2.96 4.20 -12.33
C GLN A 164 -1.60 4.93 -12.27
N ARG A 165 -1.16 5.30 -11.06
CA ARG A 165 0.14 5.96 -10.85
C ARG A 165 1.31 5.07 -11.31
N ARG A 166 1.30 3.77 -10.99
CA ARG A 166 2.32 2.82 -11.43
C ARG A 166 2.33 2.61 -12.95
N LEU A 167 1.16 2.65 -13.58
CA LEU A 167 1.02 2.58 -15.03
C LEU A 167 1.32 3.93 -15.71
N GLY A 168 1.49 5.01 -14.96
CA GLY A 168 1.74 6.36 -15.49
C GLY A 168 0.57 6.93 -16.30
N ILE A 169 -0.66 6.53 -16.00
CA ILE A 169 -1.86 6.85 -16.77
C ILE A 169 -2.87 7.69 -15.99
N ALA A 170 -3.69 8.40 -16.74
CA ALA A 170 -4.91 9.04 -16.29
C ALA A 170 -6.03 8.83 -17.31
N PHE A 171 -7.24 9.17 -16.91
CA PHE A 171 -8.43 9.21 -17.75
C PHE A 171 -9.02 10.62 -17.76
N ASP A 172 -9.70 11.00 -18.85
CA ASP A 172 -10.27 12.35 -18.99
C ASP A 172 -11.38 12.65 -17.97
N ASN A 173 -12.13 11.62 -17.57
CA ASN A 173 -13.23 11.76 -16.63
C ASN A 173 -13.02 10.88 -15.40
N ALA A 174 -13.41 11.37 -14.24
CA ALA A 174 -13.46 10.58 -13.02
C ALA A 174 -14.57 9.52 -13.13
N ASP A 175 -14.23 8.27 -12.85
CA ASP A 175 -15.14 7.13 -12.86
C ASP A 175 -14.57 6.07 -11.88
N GLU A 176 -15.16 6.03 -10.68
CA GLU A 176 -14.69 5.14 -9.62
C GLU A 176 -14.90 3.67 -9.96
N GLU A 177 -15.97 3.34 -10.69
CA GLU A 177 -16.25 1.95 -11.08
C GLU A 177 -15.23 1.46 -12.11
N ARG A 178 -14.90 2.27 -13.13
CA ARG A 178 -13.84 1.97 -14.09
C ARG A 178 -12.50 1.83 -13.39
N ASP A 179 -12.16 2.73 -12.47
CA ASP A 179 -10.88 2.74 -11.78
C ASP A 179 -10.72 1.50 -10.89
N ALA A 180 -11.78 1.08 -10.19
CA ALA A 180 -11.82 -0.18 -9.43
C ALA A 180 -11.73 -1.40 -10.37
N MET A 181 -12.42 -1.35 -11.52
CA MET A 181 -12.37 -2.40 -12.54
C MET A 181 -10.97 -2.56 -13.13
N LEU A 182 -10.24 -1.45 -13.38
CA LEU A 182 -8.86 -1.47 -13.84
C LEU A 182 -7.97 -2.31 -12.92
N ALA A 183 -7.98 -2.03 -11.61
CA ALA A 183 -7.19 -2.77 -10.63
C ALA A 183 -7.60 -4.25 -10.57
N ARG A 184 -8.90 -4.54 -10.63
CA ARG A 184 -9.45 -5.89 -10.61
C ARG A 184 -9.04 -6.70 -11.83
N GLN A 185 -9.15 -6.13 -13.04
CA GLN A 185 -8.78 -6.81 -14.28
C GLN A 185 -7.26 -7.02 -14.36
N LEU A 186 -6.45 -6.05 -13.90
CA LEU A 186 -5.00 -6.21 -13.83
C LEU A 186 -4.62 -7.41 -12.94
N PHE A 187 -5.18 -7.52 -11.75
CA PHE A 187 -4.87 -8.63 -10.84
C PHE A 187 -5.44 -9.97 -11.34
N THR A 188 -6.57 -9.94 -12.04
CA THR A 188 -7.15 -11.14 -12.65
C THR A 188 -6.24 -11.69 -13.75
N ALA A 189 -5.79 -10.83 -14.65
CA ALA A 189 -4.87 -11.20 -15.72
C ALA A 189 -3.49 -11.60 -15.16
N ALA A 190 -2.96 -10.85 -14.20
CA ALA A 190 -1.69 -11.17 -13.54
C ALA A 190 -1.71 -12.56 -12.89
N LYS A 191 -2.83 -12.93 -12.25
CA LYS A 191 -3.01 -14.27 -11.63
C LYS A 191 -3.03 -15.40 -12.65
N ALA A 192 -3.57 -15.14 -13.84
CA ALA A 192 -3.69 -16.14 -14.91
C ALA A 192 -2.40 -16.25 -15.75
N SER A 193 -1.51 -15.26 -15.66
CA SER A 193 -0.29 -15.17 -16.47
C SER A 193 0.95 -15.67 -15.71
N ASP A 194 2.02 -15.88 -16.49
CA ASP A 194 3.36 -16.17 -15.95
C ASP A 194 4.26 -14.94 -15.83
N HIS A 195 3.75 -13.74 -16.14
CA HIS A 195 4.53 -12.51 -16.09
C HIS A 195 4.95 -12.15 -14.67
N GLY A 196 6.15 -11.57 -14.51
CA GLY A 196 6.60 -10.98 -13.26
C GLY A 196 5.68 -9.83 -12.85
N PHE A 197 5.44 -9.67 -11.54
CA PHE A 197 4.50 -8.65 -11.07
C PHE A 197 4.94 -7.23 -11.47
N ASP A 198 6.20 -6.88 -11.24
CA ASP A 198 6.75 -5.58 -11.66
C ASP A 198 6.86 -5.46 -13.18
N GLN A 199 7.10 -6.58 -13.89
CA GLN A 199 7.18 -6.60 -15.34
C GLN A 199 5.87 -6.18 -16.00
N ILE A 200 4.72 -6.60 -15.45
CA ILE A 200 3.41 -6.19 -15.96
C ILE A 200 3.27 -4.66 -15.96
N PHE A 201 3.65 -4.00 -14.87
CA PHE A 201 3.59 -2.54 -14.79
C PHE A 201 4.59 -1.86 -15.72
N HIS A 202 5.79 -2.44 -15.85
CA HIS A 202 6.79 -1.93 -16.78
C HIS A 202 6.31 -2.01 -18.23
N ASP A 203 5.80 -3.16 -18.64
CA ASP A 203 5.36 -3.42 -20.01
C ASP A 203 4.09 -2.64 -20.41
N LEU A 204 3.17 -2.45 -19.47
CA LEU A 204 1.92 -1.74 -19.69
C LEU A 204 1.99 -0.25 -19.33
N PHE A 205 3.16 0.28 -18.99
CA PHE A 205 3.31 1.70 -18.69
C PHE A 205 2.88 2.57 -19.89
N GLY A 206 2.00 3.53 -19.61
CA GLY A 206 1.38 4.37 -20.65
C GLY A 206 0.10 3.80 -21.25
N GLY A 207 -0.39 2.67 -20.72
CA GLY A 207 -1.68 2.09 -21.12
C GLY A 207 -1.65 1.24 -22.39
N LYS A 208 -0.46 0.89 -22.89
CA LYS A 208 -0.29 0.01 -24.07
C LYS A 208 0.78 -1.01 -23.80
N ALA A 209 0.57 -2.24 -24.29
CA ALA A 209 1.59 -3.27 -24.24
C ALA A 209 2.80 -2.86 -25.08
N ARG A 210 3.99 -2.85 -24.46
CA ARG A 210 5.28 -2.49 -25.08
C ARG A 210 6.15 -3.71 -25.38
N SER A 211 5.75 -4.89 -24.90
CA SER A 211 6.42 -6.17 -25.13
C SER A 211 5.41 -7.21 -25.61
N ALA A 212 5.91 -8.36 -26.10
CA ALA A 212 5.08 -9.51 -26.47
C ALA A 212 4.51 -10.22 -25.22
N GLY A 213 3.46 -11.05 -25.44
CA GLY A 213 2.86 -11.87 -24.39
C GLY A 213 1.61 -11.26 -23.76
N TYR A 214 1.08 -10.18 -24.33
CA TYR A 214 -0.17 -9.54 -23.92
C TYR A 214 -1.32 -9.71 -24.94
N ASP A 215 -1.16 -10.63 -25.88
CA ASP A 215 -2.15 -10.91 -26.94
C ASP A 215 -3.18 -11.97 -26.55
N ASP A 216 -3.00 -12.63 -25.41
CA ASP A 216 -3.91 -13.67 -24.92
C ASP A 216 -5.23 -13.09 -24.38
N ASP A 217 -6.31 -13.87 -24.49
CA ASP A 217 -7.67 -13.46 -24.11
C ASP A 217 -7.76 -12.95 -22.64
N MET A 218 -6.88 -13.39 -21.76
CA MET A 218 -6.85 -12.96 -20.35
C MET A 218 -6.54 -11.47 -20.20
N TRP A 219 -5.83 -10.86 -21.15
CA TRP A 219 -5.44 -9.45 -21.10
C TRP A 219 -6.49 -8.52 -21.74
N VAL A 220 -7.38 -9.06 -22.61
CA VAL A 220 -8.35 -8.25 -23.37
C VAL A 220 -9.17 -7.32 -22.45
N PRO A 221 -9.78 -7.77 -21.33
CA PRO A 221 -10.59 -6.87 -20.50
C PRO A 221 -9.77 -5.72 -19.88
N LEU A 222 -8.50 -5.96 -19.55
CA LEU A 222 -7.60 -4.94 -19.04
C LEU A 222 -7.22 -3.95 -20.16
N LEU A 223 -6.82 -4.45 -21.32
CA LEU A 223 -6.40 -3.63 -22.45
C LEU A 223 -7.54 -2.77 -22.99
N ASP A 224 -8.77 -3.26 -22.95
CA ASP A 224 -9.96 -2.48 -23.33
C ASP A 224 -10.12 -1.26 -22.40
N ILE A 225 -9.96 -1.42 -21.08
CA ILE A 225 -10.00 -0.30 -20.14
C ILE A 225 -8.83 0.66 -20.41
N LEU A 226 -7.61 0.12 -20.59
CA LEU A 226 -6.42 0.91 -20.85
C LEU A 226 -6.48 1.69 -22.17
N SER A 227 -7.27 1.24 -23.14
CA SER A 227 -7.44 1.94 -24.44
C SER A 227 -8.00 3.35 -24.31
N GLY A 228 -8.77 3.62 -23.23
CA GLY A 228 -9.29 4.95 -22.89
C GLY A 228 -8.36 5.81 -22.05
N ALA A 229 -7.18 5.30 -21.68
CA ALA A 229 -6.23 6.00 -20.86
C ALA A 229 -5.23 6.81 -21.69
N HIS A 230 -4.65 7.85 -21.08
CA HIS A 230 -3.54 8.59 -21.64
C HIS A 230 -2.39 8.71 -20.63
N LEU A 231 -1.17 8.93 -21.12
CA LEU A 231 -0.01 9.20 -20.27
C LEU A 231 -0.20 10.49 -19.48
N VAL A 232 -0.02 10.43 -18.16
CA VAL A 232 0.03 11.63 -17.29
C VAL A 232 1.12 12.59 -17.76
N ARG A 233 2.25 12.05 -18.24
CA ARG A 233 3.39 12.82 -18.77
C ARG A 233 3.71 12.34 -20.17
N PRO A 234 3.39 13.12 -21.22
CA PRO A 234 3.51 12.70 -22.62
C PRO A 234 4.89 12.16 -23.02
N ASN A 235 5.96 12.67 -22.42
CA ASN A 235 7.33 12.28 -22.73
C ASN A 235 7.93 11.23 -21.78
N ALA A 236 7.15 10.67 -20.86
CA ALA A 236 7.66 9.73 -19.85
C ALA A 236 8.37 8.52 -20.49
N LEU A 237 7.82 7.99 -21.58
CA LEU A 237 8.40 6.84 -22.31
C LEU A 237 9.72 7.14 -23.02
N GLN A 238 10.15 8.40 -23.12
CA GLN A 238 11.46 8.77 -23.66
C GLN A 238 12.59 8.61 -22.64
N HIS A 239 12.26 8.36 -21.35
CA HIS A 239 13.25 8.15 -20.32
C HIS A 239 14.02 6.84 -20.56
N PRO A 240 15.35 6.79 -20.39
CA PRO A 240 16.18 5.60 -20.64
C PRO A 240 15.72 4.33 -19.92
N HIS A 241 15.12 4.46 -18.74
CA HIS A 241 14.53 3.34 -18.00
C HIS A 241 13.58 2.47 -18.85
N PHE A 242 12.82 3.09 -19.75
CA PHE A 242 11.86 2.37 -20.61
C PHE A 242 12.49 1.78 -21.89
N ASN A 243 13.79 1.95 -22.09
CA ASN A 243 14.54 1.24 -23.14
C ASN A 243 14.99 -0.16 -22.65
N GLU A 244 15.01 -0.37 -21.33
CA GLU A 244 15.30 -1.69 -20.77
C GLU A 244 14.11 -2.62 -21.02
N THR A 245 14.42 -3.90 -21.24
CA THR A 245 13.38 -4.93 -21.48
C THR A 245 12.87 -5.52 -20.18
N GLU A 246 13.65 -5.47 -19.12
CA GLU A 246 13.33 -6.05 -17.82
C GLU A 246 12.98 -4.96 -16.80
N ALA A 247 11.95 -5.23 -16.01
CA ALA A 247 11.56 -4.35 -14.92
C ALA A 247 12.61 -4.36 -13.80
N VAL A 248 12.81 -3.20 -13.18
CA VAL A 248 13.56 -3.14 -11.92
C VAL A 248 12.67 -3.65 -10.80
N SER A 249 13.06 -4.76 -10.16
CA SER A 249 12.36 -5.37 -9.03
C SER A 249 13.28 -5.48 -7.81
N LEU A 250 12.76 -5.97 -6.70
CA LEU A 250 13.53 -6.27 -5.49
C LEU A 250 12.94 -7.52 -4.81
N THR A 251 12.87 -8.60 -5.57
CA THR A 251 12.43 -9.91 -5.06
C THR A 251 13.45 -10.48 -4.08
N ILE A 252 13.07 -11.48 -3.29
CA ILE A 252 13.98 -12.06 -2.30
C ILE A 252 15.20 -12.68 -2.95
N ASP A 253 15.04 -13.35 -4.10
CA ASP A 253 16.15 -13.96 -4.84
C ASP A 253 17.16 -12.90 -5.28
N GLU A 254 16.69 -11.73 -5.72
CA GLU A 254 17.57 -10.61 -6.05
C GLU A 254 18.29 -10.06 -4.81
N VAL A 255 17.58 -9.93 -3.68
CA VAL A 255 18.20 -9.47 -2.42
C VAL A 255 19.29 -10.42 -1.97
N GLU A 256 19.06 -11.74 -2.06
CA GLU A 256 20.06 -12.76 -1.74
C GLU A 256 21.24 -12.73 -2.72
N ALA A 257 20.98 -12.53 -4.01
CA ALA A 257 22.03 -12.36 -5.02
C ALA A 257 22.89 -11.10 -4.78
N LEU A 258 22.29 -9.99 -4.31
CA LEU A 258 23.02 -8.79 -3.93
C LEU A 258 23.82 -8.98 -2.64
N TRP A 259 23.33 -9.78 -1.70
CA TRP A 259 23.99 -10.05 -0.44
C TRP A 259 25.20 -10.99 -0.58
N ALA A 260 25.16 -11.95 -1.49
CA ALA A 260 26.19 -12.98 -1.64
C ALA A 260 27.62 -12.42 -1.87
N PRO A 261 27.88 -11.48 -2.80
CA PRO A 261 29.20 -10.88 -2.99
C PRO A 261 29.65 -10.00 -1.81
N ILE A 262 28.72 -9.35 -1.11
CA ILE A 262 29.02 -8.58 0.11
C ILE A 262 29.54 -9.53 1.18
N ALA A 263 28.80 -10.62 1.44
CA ALA A 263 29.16 -11.59 2.47
C ALA A 263 30.46 -12.34 2.16
N ALA A 264 30.73 -12.64 0.90
CA ALA A 264 31.90 -13.42 0.47
C ALA A 264 33.19 -12.60 0.34
N ALA A 265 33.09 -11.35 -0.10
CA ALA A 265 34.25 -10.55 -0.54
C ALA A 265 34.18 -9.05 -0.19
N ASP A 266 33.21 -8.63 0.62
CA ASP A 266 32.95 -7.20 0.92
C ASP A 266 32.74 -6.37 -0.37
N ASP A 267 32.18 -7.00 -1.42
CA ASP A 267 31.89 -6.35 -2.69
C ASP A 267 30.48 -5.75 -2.69
N TRP A 268 30.41 -4.44 -2.58
CA TRP A 268 29.18 -3.63 -2.55
C TRP A 268 28.74 -3.12 -3.92
N GLN A 269 29.53 -3.37 -4.97
CA GLN A 269 29.25 -2.82 -6.30
C GLN A 269 27.87 -3.24 -6.85
N PRO A 270 27.44 -4.51 -6.76
CA PRO A 270 26.12 -4.91 -7.24
C PRO A 270 24.97 -4.21 -6.51
N LEU A 271 25.10 -3.95 -5.19
CA LEU A 271 24.11 -3.19 -4.43
C LEU A 271 24.06 -1.72 -4.89
N VAL A 272 25.18 -1.09 -5.12
CA VAL A 272 25.26 0.30 -5.62
C VAL A 272 24.59 0.41 -7.00
N GLU A 273 24.83 -0.55 -7.87
CA GLU A 273 24.20 -0.62 -9.19
C GLU A 273 22.69 -0.80 -9.10
N LYS A 274 22.19 -1.69 -8.23
CA LYS A 274 20.76 -1.88 -7.98
C LYS A 274 20.12 -0.60 -7.42
N ILE A 275 20.75 0.07 -6.45
CA ILE A 275 20.25 1.34 -5.91
C ILE A 275 20.16 2.39 -7.02
N THR A 276 21.14 2.43 -7.92
CA THR A 276 21.15 3.36 -9.05
C THR A 276 20.01 3.04 -10.02
N ALA A 277 19.77 1.77 -10.33
CA ALA A 277 18.65 1.34 -11.17
C ALA A 277 17.28 1.73 -10.56
N ILE A 278 17.11 1.53 -9.25
CA ILE A 278 15.89 1.93 -8.51
C ILE A 278 15.70 3.46 -8.57
N ARG A 279 16.75 4.24 -8.39
CA ARG A 279 16.69 5.71 -8.50
C ARG A 279 16.33 6.16 -9.90
N THR A 280 16.90 5.53 -10.92
CA THR A 280 16.59 5.79 -12.33
C THR A 280 15.12 5.46 -12.64
N MET A 281 14.63 4.32 -12.20
CA MET A 281 13.22 3.95 -12.29
C MET A 281 12.33 4.99 -11.60
N ARG A 282 12.65 5.39 -10.37
CA ARG A 282 11.90 6.41 -9.64
C ARG A 282 11.84 7.73 -10.42
N ALA A 283 12.96 8.20 -10.95
CA ALA A 283 12.99 9.41 -11.77
C ALA A 283 12.10 9.29 -13.00
N ALA A 284 12.10 8.12 -13.65
CA ALA A 284 11.21 7.83 -14.78
C ALA A 284 9.74 7.87 -14.39
N LEU A 285 9.38 7.31 -13.23
CA LEU A 285 8.00 7.24 -12.74
C LEU A 285 7.50 8.59 -12.19
N ASP A 286 8.32 9.33 -11.45
CA ASP A 286 7.93 10.59 -10.79
C ASP A 286 8.16 11.82 -11.68
N GLY A 287 8.97 11.70 -12.74
CA GLY A 287 9.37 12.83 -13.60
C GLY A 287 10.36 13.75 -12.93
N ALA A 288 11.02 13.32 -11.86
CA ALA A 288 12.11 14.06 -11.25
C ALA A 288 13.35 14.00 -12.15
N ALA A 289 14.10 15.10 -12.26
CA ALA A 289 15.45 15.07 -12.85
C ALA A 289 16.34 14.18 -11.98
N ILE A 290 17.18 13.37 -12.63
CA ILE A 290 18.18 12.51 -11.96
C ILE A 290 19.23 13.39 -11.31
#